data_9935f31f35f17cb40db0ae0c8c749eda
#
_entry.id   9935f31f35f17cb40db0ae0c8c749eda
#
_cell.length_a   1.000
_cell.length_b   1.000
_cell.length_c   1.000
_cell.angle_alpha   90.00
_cell.angle_beta   90.00
_cell.angle_gamma   90.00
#
_symmetry.space_group_name_H-M   'P 1'
#
loop_
_entity.id
_entity.type
_entity.pdbx_description
1 polymer ?
#
loop_
_entity_poly.entity_id
_entity_poly.type
_entity_poly.pdbx_seq_one_letter_code
_entity_poly.pdbx_strand_id
1 'polypeptide(L)'
;MFTDAQGEVARGIDIIEFACGIPQLLKGDFTDQVSTGIDNWTLRQPLGVVAGITPFNFPVMVPMWMFPVAIACGNTFVLKPSPTDPSASLLMAELLKQAGLPDGVFNVVQ
;
A
#
# COMPACT_ATOMS: atom_id res chain seq x y z
N MET A 1 6.71 0.63 26.16
CA MET A 1 5.42 1.22 25.69
C MET A 1 5.60 2.36 24.68
N PHE A 2 6.13 3.54 25.05
CA PHE A 2 6.34 4.60 24.05
C PHE A 2 7.37 4.21 22.98
N THR A 3 8.46 3.62 23.41
CA THR A 3 9.54 3.12 22.53
C THR A 3 9.05 2.02 21.57
N ASP A 4 8.15 1.16 22.04
CA ASP A 4 7.58 0.11 21.18
C ASP A 4 6.67 0.70 20.11
N ALA A 5 5.85 1.70 20.47
CA ALA A 5 5.01 2.44 19.52
C ALA A 5 5.86 3.20 18.48
N GLN A 6 6.96 3.81 18.88
CA GLN A 6 7.90 4.43 17.95
C GLN A 6 8.51 3.41 16.99
N GLY A 7 8.89 2.23 17.50
CA GLY A 7 9.42 1.14 16.68
C GLY A 7 8.39 0.59 15.69
N GLU A 8 7.14 0.55 16.07
CA GLU A 8 6.03 0.16 15.20
C GLU A 8 5.87 1.14 14.03
N VAL A 9 5.79 2.44 14.34
CA VAL A 9 5.67 3.50 13.32
C VAL A 9 6.87 3.50 12.39
N ALA A 10 8.09 3.37 12.92
CA ALA A 10 9.31 3.32 12.11
C ALA A 10 9.28 2.20 11.07
N ARG A 11 8.87 0.99 11.47
CA ARG A 11 8.73 -0.14 10.53
C ARG A 11 7.66 0.08 9.46
N GLY A 12 6.59 0.80 9.82
CA GLY A 12 5.59 1.21 8.84
C GLY A 12 6.15 2.19 7.82
N ILE A 13 6.96 3.15 8.27
CA ILE A 13 7.63 4.14 7.41
C ILE A 13 8.60 3.45 6.45
N ASP A 14 9.35 2.44 6.89
CA ASP A 14 10.26 1.67 6.02
C ASP A 14 9.51 1.09 4.79
N ILE A 15 8.28 0.63 4.99
CA ILE A 15 7.45 0.11 3.88
C ILE A 15 6.93 1.23 2.97
N ILE A 16 6.60 2.39 3.52
CA ILE A 16 6.23 3.55 2.70
C ILE A 16 7.43 3.98 1.84
N GLU A 17 8.61 4.03 2.42
CA GLU A 17 9.84 4.35 1.70
C GLU A 17 10.12 3.33 0.57
N PHE A 18 9.99 2.03 0.86
CA PHE A 18 10.03 0.98 -0.16
C PHE A 18 8.99 1.22 -1.27
N ALA A 19 7.75 1.57 -0.91
CA ALA A 19 6.68 1.80 -1.86
C ALA A 19 6.97 2.96 -2.82
N CYS A 20 7.75 3.96 -2.41
CA CYS A 20 8.19 5.05 -3.28
C CYS A 20 9.04 4.55 -4.47
N GLY A 21 9.70 3.41 -4.34
CA GLY A 21 10.49 2.76 -5.41
C GLY A 21 9.69 1.85 -6.34
N ILE A 22 8.44 1.55 -6.03
CA ILE A 22 7.60 0.60 -6.79
C ILE A 22 7.46 0.94 -8.27
N PRO A 23 7.42 2.22 -8.72
CA PRO A 23 7.39 2.51 -10.16
C PRO A 23 8.50 1.85 -10.98
N GLN A 24 9.66 1.58 -10.36
CA GLN A 24 10.73 0.85 -11.03
C GLN A 24 10.44 -0.65 -11.12
N LEU A 25 9.74 -1.20 -10.14
CA LEU A 25 9.36 -2.62 -10.10
C LEU A 25 8.15 -2.93 -11.01
N LEU A 26 7.37 -1.91 -11.34
CA LEU A 26 6.22 -2.04 -12.25
C LEU A 26 6.61 -2.08 -13.73
N LYS A 27 7.86 -1.76 -14.05
CA LYS A 27 8.38 -1.90 -15.42
C LYS A 27 8.25 -3.36 -15.85
N GLY A 28 7.74 -3.56 -17.06
CA GLY A 28 7.66 -4.89 -17.66
C GLY A 28 8.99 -5.31 -18.25
N ASP A 29 9.01 -6.54 -18.74
CA ASP A 29 10.13 -7.11 -19.47
C ASP A 29 9.84 -7.09 -20.97
N PHE A 30 10.88 -6.97 -21.77
CA PHE A 30 10.83 -7.08 -23.22
C PHE A 30 11.81 -8.15 -23.68
N THR A 31 11.37 -9.01 -24.59
CA THR A 31 12.22 -10.02 -25.23
C THR A 31 12.11 -9.85 -26.74
N ASP A 32 13.20 -9.41 -27.36
CA ASP A 32 13.32 -9.31 -28.82
C ASP A 32 13.46 -10.69 -29.43
N GLN A 33 12.76 -10.92 -30.54
CA GLN A 33 12.86 -12.15 -31.32
C GLN A 33 12.76 -13.43 -30.47
N VAL A 34 11.77 -13.52 -29.59
CA VAL A 34 11.49 -14.76 -28.83
C VAL A 34 11.22 -15.94 -29.76
N SER A 35 10.76 -15.65 -30.98
CA SER A 35 10.71 -16.52 -32.15
C SER A 35 10.87 -15.64 -33.40
N THR A 36 11.08 -16.24 -34.56
CA THR A 36 11.28 -15.48 -35.81
C THR A 36 10.11 -14.52 -36.06
N GLY A 37 10.39 -13.22 -36.03
CA GLY A 37 9.40 -12.16 -36.23
C GLY A 37 8.40 -11.96 -35.09
N ILE A 38 8.71 -12.49 -33.89
CA ILE A 38 7.83 -12.38 -32.70
C ILE A 38 8.61 -11.78 -31.55
N ASP A 39 8.15 -10.62 -31.06
CA ASP A 39 8.60 -10.00 -29.81
C ASP A 39 7.61 -10.29 -28.69
N ASN A 40 8.08 -10.35 -27.46
CA ASN A 40 7.27 -10.50 -26.26
C ASN A 40 7.53 -9.38 -25.28
N TRP A 41 6.49 -8.91 -24.65
CA TRP A 41 6.57 -7.92 -23.58
C TRP A 41 5.49 -8.17 -22.51
N THR A 42 5.79 -7.75 -21.28
CA THR A 42 4.88 -7.85 -20.15
C THR A 42 4.36 -6.47 -19.76
N LEU A 43 3.09 -6.40 -19.41
CA LEU A 43 2.46 -5.20 -18.88
C LEU A 43 1.87 -5.51 -17.51
N ARG A 44 2.22 -4.70 -16.51
CA ARG A 44 1.63 -4.79 -15.16
C ARG A 44 0.50 -3.77 -15.04
N GLN A 45 -0.65 -4.24 -14.59
CA GLN A 45 -1.84 -3.41 -14.41
C GLN A 45 -2.37 -3.56 -12.99
N PRO A 46 -3.01 -2.51 -12.40
CA PRO A 46 -3.63 -2.61 -11.09
C PRO A 46 -4.77 -3.64 -11.09
N LEU A 47 -4.98 -4.27 -9.94
CA LEU A 47 -6.10 -5.20 -9.72
C LEU A 47 -7.44 -4.46 -9.58
N GLY A 48 -7.39 -3.17 -9.18
CA GLY A 48 -8.56 -2.32 -8.96
C GLY A 48 -8.78 -2.05 -7.47
N VAL A 49 -9.86 -2.56 -6.91
CA VAL A 49 -10.18 -2.41 -5.49
C VAL A 49 -9.61 -3.59 -4.71
N VAL A 50 -8.79 -3.30 -3.71
CA VAL A 50 -8.23 -4.31 -2.79
C VAL A 50 -8.60 -3.97 -1.36
N ALA A 51 -8.61 -4.96 -0.47
CA ALA A 51 -9.01 -4.77 0.92
C ALA A 51 -8.02 -5.43 1.88
N GLY A 52 -7.91 -4.85 3.09
CA GLY A 52 -7.13 -5.40 4.18
C GLY A 52 -7.92 -5.40 5.49
N ILE A 53 -7.79 -6.47 6.26
CA ILE A 53 -8.35 -6.59 7.61
C ILE A 53 -7.17 -6.72 8.55
N THR A 54 -7.09 -5.85 9.57
CA THR A 54 -5.92 -5.75 10.43
C THR A 54 -6.25 -5.97 11.90
N PRO A 55 -5.31 -6.55 12.67
CA PRO A 55 -5.47 -6.78 14.10
C PRO A 55 -5.21 -5.48 14.91
N PHE A 56 -5.45 -5.57 16.22
CA PHE A 56 -5.24 -4.46 17.16
C PHE A 56 -3.81 -4.36 17.71
N ASN A 57 -3.05 -5.44 17.70
CA ASN A 57 -1.75 -5.49 18.37
C ASN A 57 -0.64 -4.66 17.70
N PHE A 58 -0.82 -4.33 16.43
CA PHE A 58 0.04 -3.42 15.66
C PHE A 58 -0.83 -2.54 14.75
N PRO A 59 -1.55 -1.57 15.33
CA PRO A 59 -2.61 -0.84 14.62
C PRO A 59 -2.10 0.13 13.56
N VAL A 60 -0.81 0.46 13.57
CA VAL A 60 -0.14 1.30 12.56
C VAL A 60 0.64 0.44 11.58
N MET A 61 1.53 -0.41 12.07
CA MET A 61 2.48 -1.15 11.26
C MET A 61 1.80 -2.08 10.27
N VAL A 62 0.80 -2.87 10.72
CA VAL A 62 0.16 -3.87 9.87
C VAL A 62 -0.62 -3.24 8.71
N PRO A 63 -1.43 -2.19 8.90
CA PRO A 63 -2.00 -1.44 7.78
C PRO A 63 -0.94 -0.90 6.81
N MET A 64 0.16 -0.34 7.35
CA MET A 64 1.25 0.22 6.55
C MET A 64 2.05 -0.84 5.77
N TRP A 65 1.91 -2.11 6.07
CA TRP A 65 2.46 -3.19 5.24
C TRP A 65 1.65 -3.43 3.96
N MET A 66 0.39 -3.00 3.93
CA MET A 66 -0.54 -3.34 2.85
C MET A 66 -0.86 -2.17 1.94
N PHE A 67 -1.42 -1.08 2.47
CA PHE A 67 -1.96 -0.01 1.64
C PHE A 67 -0.91 0.76 0.83
N PRO A 68 0.32 1.02 1.31
CA PRO A 68 1.28 1.80 0.52
C PRO A 68 1.66 1.08 -0.78
N VAL A 69 1.90 -0.22 -0.69
CA VAL A 69 2.22 -1.06 -1.85
C VAL A 69 1.03 -1.13 -2.80
N ALA A 70 -0.18 -1.33 -2.28
CA ALA A 70 -1.39 -1.38 -3.09
C ALA A 70 -1.62 -0.08 -3.87
N ILE A 71 -1.51 1.06 -3.20
CA ILE A 71 -1.71 2.39 -3.79
C ILE A 71 -0.60 2.69 -4.81
N ALA A 72 0.66 2.42 -4.48
CA ALA A 72 1.78 2.61 -5.40
C ALA A 72 1.67 1.76 -6.68
N CYS A 73 0.97 0.62 -6.60
CA CYS A 73 0.63 -0.21 -7.76
C CYS A 73 -0.63 0.25 -8.52
N GLY A 74 -1.23 1.38 -8.14
CA GLY A 74 -2.40 1.95 -8.82
C GLY A 74 -3.74 1.39 -8.36
N ASN A 75 -3.79 0.66 -7.23
CA ASN A 75 -5.04 0.15 -6.67
C ASN A 75 -5.68 1.16 -5.71
N THR A 76 -6.98 1.03 -5.51
CA THR A 76 -7.68 1.61 -4.36
C THR A 76 -7.71 0.61 -3.21
N PHE A 77 -7.72 1.11 -1.97
CA PHE A 77 -7.61 0.27 -0.79
C PHE A 77 -8.76 0.52 0.19
N VAL A 78 -9.38 -0.54 0.65
CA VAL A 78 -10.38 -0.52 1.73
C VAL A 78 -9.76 -1.20 2.96
N LEU A 79 -9.56 -0.43 4.01
CA LEU A 79 -9.02 -0.92 5.28
C LEU A 79 -10.14 -1.14 6.29
N LYS A 80 -10.22 -2.33 6.84
CA LYS A 80 -11.06 -2.64 8.01
C LYS A 80 -10.14 -2.88 9.22
N PRO A 81 -9.89 -1.85 10.08
CA PRO A 81 -9.10 -2.02 11.28
C PRO A 81 -9.85 -2.85 12.35
N SER A 82 -9.13 -3.23 13.40
CA SER A 82 -9.77 -3.82 14.57
C SER A 82 -10.71 -2.80 15.25
N PRO A 83 -11.88 -3.21 15.69
CA PRO A 83 -12.77 -2.33 16.47
C PRO A 83 -12.20 -1.94 17.84
N THR A 84 -11.16 -2.65 18.31
CA THR A 84 -10.50 -2.36 19.58
C THR A 84 -9.65 -1.09 19.54
N ASP A 85 -9.00 -0.82 18.41
CA ASP A 85 -8.14 0.36 18.21
C ASP A 85 -8.21 0.85 16.76
N PRO A 86 -9.28 1.56 16.37
CA PRO A 86 -9.45 2.09 15.02
C PRO A 86 -8.79 3.47 14.81
N SER A 87 -8.41 4.17 15.88
CA SER A 87 -8.01 5.57 15.85
C SER A 87 -6.78 5.83 14.99
N ALA A 88 -5.79 4.94 15.05
CA ALA A 88 -4.57 5.03 14.25
C ALA A 88 -4.86 4.95 12.74
N SER A 89 -5.77 4.07 12.34
CA SER A 89 -6.17 3.92 10.93
C SER A 89 -6.93 5.15 10.41
N LEU A 90 -7.75 5.77 11.23
CA LEU A 90 -8.44 7.00 10.88
C LEU A 90 -7.46 8.18 10.72
N LEU A 91 -6.49 8.29 11.63
CA LEU A 91 -5.43 9.30 11.53
C LEU A 91 -4.60 9.11 10.25
N MET A 92 -4.25 7.87 9.90
CA MET A 92 -3.54 7.59 8.66
C MET A 92 -4.33 8.03 7.43
N ALA A 93 -5.64 7.80 7.40
CA ALA A 93 -6.50 8.25 6.30
C ALA A 93 -6.49 9.78 6.17
N GLU A 94 -6.54 10.49 7.29
CA GLU A 94 -6.47 11.96 7.31
C GLU A 94 -5.12 12.47 6.82
N LEU A 95 -4.02 11.88 7.28
CA LEU A 95 -2.67 12.26 6.84
C LEU A 95 -2.46 12.00 5.34
N LEU A 96 -2.97 10.90 4.82
CA LEU A 96 -2.93 10.61 3.39
C LEU A 96 -3.70 11.65 2.57
N LYS A 97 -4.88 12.05 3.04
CA LYS A 97 -5.66 13.13 2.41
C LYS A 97 -4.92 14.46 2.44
N GLN A 98 -4.32 14.83 3.57
CA GLN A 98 -3.49 16.05 3.71
C GLN A 98 -2.27 16.01 2.78
N ALA A 99 -1.70 14.82 2.56
CA ALA A 99 -0.59 14.62 1.63
C ALA A 99 -1.00 14.68 0.15
N GLY A 100 -2.30 14.84 -0.15
CA GLY A 100 -2.81 15.00 -1.51
C GLY A 100 -3.30 13.71 -2.17
N LEU A 101 -3.48 12.62 -1.40
CA LEU A 101 -4.09 11.41 -1.94
C LEU A 101 -5.54 11.72 -2.37
N PRO A 102 -5.95 11.40 -3.61
CA PRO A 102 -7.31 11.64 -4.07
C PRO A 102 -8.37 10.91 -3.23
N ASP A 103 -9.53 11.56 -3.06
CA ASP A 103 -10.66 10.94 -2.35
C ASP A 103 -11.06 9.61 -3.00
N GLY A 104 -11.37 8.61 -2.16
CA GLY A 104 -11.75 7.28 -2.61
C GLY A 104 -10.60 6.30 -2.87
N VAL A 105 -9.34 6.76 -2.89
CA VAL A 105 -8.18 5.86 -3.07
C VAL A 105 -7.90 5.05 -1.80
N PHE A 106 -8.01 5.66 -0.63
CA PHE A 106 -7.88 4.97 0.66
C PHE A 106 -9.14 5.20 1.50
N ASN A 107 -9.78 4.12 1.92
CA ASN A 107 -11.04 4.15 2.66
C ASN A 107 -10.94 3.29 3.92
N VAL A 108 -11.44 3.78 5.03
CA VAL A 108 -11.50 3.03 6.30
C VAL A 108 -12.96 2.72 6.60
N VAL A 109 -13.25 1.44 6.87
CA VAL A 109 -14.57 0.95 7.28
C VAL A 109 -14.48 0.29 8.66
N GLN A 110 -15.48 0.51 9.51
CA GLN A 110 -15.54 -0.03 10.88
C GLN A 110 -16.72 -0.98 11.05
#